data_5fdc5bb6bc5e657c572e00f30356913a
#
_entry.id   5fdc5bb6bc5e657c572e00f30356913a
#
_cell.length_a   1.000
_cell.length_b   1.000
_cell.length_c   1.000
_cell.angle_alpha   90.00
_cell.angle_beta   90.00
_cell.angle_gamma   90.00
#
_symmetry.space_group_name_H-M   'P 1'
#
loop_
_entity.id
_entity.type
_entity.pdbx_description
1 polymer ?
#
loop_
_entity_poly.entity_id
_entity_poly.type
_entity_poly.pdbx_seq_one_letter_code
_entity_poly.pdbx_strand_id
1 'polypeptide(L)'
;MNPLDKRFLGKTGIELPLLGFGGAPLGELFKKAEVLQVEETLNQAYEIGIRYYDTAPWYGHGLSEHRLGHMLRQKIRNEFILSTKVGRVYSPFKGDSKDFDGSPWIGGLPFQCCFDYSFEGLERSYIDSTLRLGLNQIDLLVIHDLDYGYHGKTVQQKLKELESGVEWLNKMKDSGLIKGFGAGINDVQMMPVLMELFDLDFFLVAMPYTLLDQGPLEDIFPACKKREIGIIIGSPYASGILAVGSKYESTYGYVPPDNEILKKVKSIESICKEYDIPLKAASLQFPLFHPLVASVIPGVLDREEILENIQMIRHPIPSEFWIDLKNSELLHPEAPVVLPAE
;
A
#
# COMPACT_ATOMS: atom_id res chain seq x y z
N MET A 1 5.06 11.20 -16.78
CA MET A 1 5.71 11.23 -15.43
C MET A 1 6.95 10.36 -15.46
N ASN A 2 7.97 10.68 -14.64
CA ASN A 2 9.06 9.73 -14.41
C ASN A 2 8.81 8.97 -13.11
N PRO A 3 8.77 7.62 -13.09
CA PRO A 3 8.46 6.83 -11.90
C PRO A 3 9.47 6.98 -10.76
N LEU A 4 10.68 7.48 -11.05
CA LEU A 4 11.75 7.66 -10.07
C LEU A 4 11.83 9.10 -9.50
N ASP A 5 11.01 10.04 -10.01
CA ASP A 5 10.88 11.36 -9.41
C ASP A 5 10.38 11.22 -7.97
N LYS A 6 10.82 12.12 -7.09
CA LYS A 6 10.60 11.99 -5.65
C LYS A 6 9.65 13.05 -5.12
N ARG A 7 8.90 12.68 -4.08
CA ARG A 7 8.06 13.59 -3.31
C ARG A 7 8.22 13.35 -1.81
N PHE A 8 8.15 14.42 -1.03
CA PHE A 8 8.14 14.32 0.42
C PHE A 8 6.89 13.58 0.93
N LEU A 9 7.10 12.68 1.89
CA LEU A 9 6.02 12.01 2.60
C LEU A 9 5.65 12.82 3.84
N GLY A 10 4.67 13.70 3.72
CA GLY A 10 4.24 14.54 4.83
C GLY A 10 5.40 15.23 5.54
N LYS A 11 5.39 15.18 6.88
CA LYS A 11 6.41 15.78 7.75
C LYS A 11 7.57 14.84 8.12
N THR A 12 7.69 13.67 7.49
CA THR A 12 8.75 12.68 7.82
C THR A 12 10.17 13.09 7.43
N GLY A 13 10.31 14.05 6.52
CA GLY A 13 11.59 14.39 5.89
C GLY A 13 12.09 13.35 4.89
N ILE A 14 11.30 12.30 4.61
CA ILE A 14 11.63 11.29 3.60
C ILE A 14 11.03 11.69 2.25
N GLU A 15 11.83 11.54 1.19
CA GLU A 15 11.36 11.60 -0.18
C GLU A 15 11.16 10.18 -0.74
N LEU A 16 9.93 9.86 -1.16
CA LEU A 16 9.61 8.60 -1.82
C LEU A 16 9.60 8.76 -3.34
N PRO A 17 10.06 7.76 -4.13
CA PRO A 17 9.83 7.74 -5.56
C PRO A 17 8.32 7.64 -5.85
N LEU A 18 7.86 8.20 -6.98
CA LEU A 18 6.45 8.12 -7.38
C LEU A 18 5.96 6.68 -7.49
N LEU A 19 6.83 5.75 -7.89
CA LEU A 19 6.54 4.33 -7.96
C LEU A 19 7.39 3.55 -6.95
N GLY A 20 6.73 2.94 -5.98
CA GLY A 20 7.32 1.97 -5.07
C GLY A 20 6.91 0.54 -5.39
N PHE A 21 7.39 -0.40 -4.60
CA PHE A 21 7.14 -1.84 -4.71
C PHE A 21 6.20 -2.31 -3.60
N GLY A 22 5.01 -2.80 -3.95
CA GLY A 22 4.06 -3.41 -3.02
C GLY A 22 4.33 -4.90 -2.85
N GLY A 23 4.73 -5.31 -1.64
CA GLY A 23 5.16 -6.68 -1.34
C GLY A 23 4.04 -7.66 -1.02
N ALA A 24 2.76 -7.30 -1.09
CA ALA A 24 1.67 -8.22 -0.77
C ALA A 24 1.69 -9.52 -1.61
N PRO A 25 1.89 -9.47 -2.94
CA PRO A 25 1.95 -10.69 -3.76
C PRO A 25 3.12 -11.62 -3.39
N LEU A 26 4.19 -11.11 -2.80
CA LEU A 26 5.31 -11.93 -2.30
C LEU A 26 4.88 -12.89 -1.16
N GLY A 27 3.75 -12.63 -0.51
CA GLY A 27 3.11 -13.50 0.47
C GLY A 27 2.26 -14.61 -0.15
N GLU A 28 2.23 -14.71 -1.49
CA GLU A 28 1.41 -15.67 -2.25
C GLU A 28 -0.10 -15.46 -2.06
N LEU A 29 -0.55 -14.22 -2.21
CA LEU A 29 -1.97 -13.88 -2.21
C LEU A 29 -2.65 -14.53 -3.43
N PHE A 30 -3.57 -15.46 -3.18
CA PHE A 30 -4.35 -16.21 -4.18
C PHE A 30 -3.55 -17.05 -5.20
N LYS A 31 -2.24 -16.89 -5.31
CA LYS A 31 -1.38 -17.58 -6.28
C LYS A 31 -0.03 -17.89 -5.68
N LYS A 32 0.46 -19.11 -5.89
CA LYS A 32 1.84 -19.47 -5.55
C LYS A 32 2.83 -18.80 -6.50
N ALA A 33 4.01 -18.51 -5.99
CA ALA A 33 5.11 -17.95 -6.76
C ALA A 33 6.35 -18.86 -6.67
N GLU A 34 6.98 -19.08 -7.80
CA GLU A 34 8.25 -19.79 -7.85
C GLU A 34 9.35 -18.92 -7.22
N VAL A 35 10.21 -19.55 -6.41
CA VAL A 35 11.25 -18.84 -5.63
C VAL A 35 12.18 -18.05 -6.55
N LEU A 36 12.66 -18.67 -7.63
CA LEU A 36 13.56 -18.01 -8.59
C LEU A 36 12.90 -16.82 -9.28
N GLN A 37 11.62 -16.94 -9.66
CA GLN A 37 10.86 -15.84 -10.25
C GLN A 37 10.80 -14.65 -9.31
N VAL A 38 10.52 -14.88 -8.01
CA VAL A 38 10.49 -13.82 -7.00
C VAL A 38 11.85 -13.15 -6.84
N GLU A 39 12.94 -13.93 -6.78
CA GLU A 39 14.30 -13.38 -6.67
C GLU A 39 14.66 -12.52 -7.89
N GLU A 40 14.36 -12.98 -9.10
CA GLU A 40 14.57 -12.24 -10.35
C GLU A 40 13.77 -10.93 -10.35
N THR A 41 12.50 -10.98 -9.94
CA THR A 41 11.62 -9.81 -9.86
C THR A 41 12.17 -8.75 -8.90
N LEU A 42 12.57 -9.16 -7.70
CA LEU A 42 13.11 -8.26 -6.68
C LEU A 42 14.44 -7.62 -7.12
N ASN A 43 15.34 -8.42 -7.69
CA ASN A 43 16.60 -7.90 -8.23
C ASN A 43 16.35 -6.95 -9.40
N GLN A 44 15.47 -7.29 -10.33
CA GLN A 44 15.08 -6.40 -11.44
C GLN A 44 14.52 -5.09 -10.93
N ALA A 45 13.61 -5.12 -9.94
CA ALA A 45 13.06 -3.89 -9.34
C ALA A 45 14.17 -2.97 -8.80
N TYR A 46 15.17 -3.54 -8.12
CA TYR A 46 16.30 -2.76 -7.61
C TYR A 46 17.19 -2.21 -8.74
N GLU A 47 17.50 -3.03 -9.78
CA GLU A 47 18.35 -2.64 -10.90
C GLU A 47 17.76 -1.51 -11.75
N ILE A 48 16.44 -1.48 -11.93
CA ILE A 48 15.76 -0.41 -12.68
C ILE A 48 15.52 0.86 -11.85
N GLY A 49 15.95 0.87 -10.57
CA GLY A 49 15.96 2.07 -9.73
C GLY A 49 14.82 2.19 -8.73
N ILE A 50 13.97 1.17 -8.55
CA ILE A 50 12.99 1.19 -7.45
C ILE A 50 13.75 1.20 -6.12
N ARG A 51 13.37 2.17 -5.25
CA ARG A 51 14.05 2.41 -3.96
C ARG A 51 13.10 2.57 -2.78
N TYR A 52 11.81 2.34 -2.99
CA TYR A 52 10.81 2.22 -1.91
C TYR A 52 10.14 0.86 -1.97
N TYR A 53 10.18 0.13 -0.86
CA TYR A 53 9.63 -1.22 -0.71
C TYR A 53 8.69 -1.24 0.50
N ASP A 54 7.46 -1.73 0.30
CA ASP A 54 6.48 -1.94 1.36
C ASP A 54 6.19 -3.42 1.54
N THR A 55 6.14 -3.86 2.78
CA THR A 55 5.76 -5.23 3.15
C THR A 55 4.93 -5.25 4.43
N ALA A 56 4.59 -6.42 4.92
CA ALA A 56 3.91 -6.61 6.21
C ALA A 56 4.14 -8.02 6.77
N PRO A 57 4.08 -8.17 8.10
CA PRO A 57 3.99 -9.48 8.75
C PRO A 57 2.81 -10.31 8.24
N TRP A 58 1.69 -9.66 7.94
CA TRP A 58 0.49 -10.32 7.42
C TRP A 58 0.69 -10.97 6.04
N TYR A 59 1.57 -10.45 5.21
CA TYR A 59 1.75 -10.94 3.85
C TYR A 59 2.42 -12.30 3.84
N GLY A 60 1.58 -13.35 3.73
CA GLY A 60 2.00 -14.73 3.79
C GLY A 60 2.51 -15.15 5.18
N HIS A 61 1.99 -14.55 6.25
CA HIS A 61 2.42 -14.83 7.63
C HIS A 61 3.94 -14.70 7.82
N GLY A 62 4.53 -13.63 7.23
CA GLY A 62 5.96 -13.33 7.26
C GLY A 62 6.73 -13.71 6.00
N LEU A 63 6.13 -14.47 5.06
CA LEU A 63 6.81 -14.92 3.85
C LEU A 63 7.33 -13.77 2.98
N SER A 64 6.51 -12.71 2.81
CA SER A 64 6.92 -11.51 2.06
C SER A 64 8.13 -10.82 2.68
N GLU A 65 8.18 -10.68 4.01
CA GLU A 65 9.34 -10.09 4.69
C GLU A 65 10.60 -10.95 4.52
N HIS A 66 10.51 -12.27 4.61
CA HIS A 66 11.63 -13.17 4.34
C HIS A 66 12.18 -13.01 2.92
N ARG A 67 11.30 -12.99 1.91
CA ARG A 67 11.66 -12.85 0.49
C ARG A 67 12.30 -11.49 0.21
N LEU A 68 11.66 -10.43 0.67
CA LEU A 68 12.16 -9.07 0.48
C LEU A 68 13.50 -8.87 1.23
N GLY A 69 13.59 -9.33 2.46
CA GLY A 69 14.80 -9.27 3.27
C GLY A 69 15.97 -10.05 2.65
N HIS A 70 15.71 -11.20 2.00
CA HIS A 70 16.75 -11.95 1.30
C HIS A 70 17.48 -11.10 0.25
N MET A 71 16.77 -10.29 -0.50
CA MET A 71 17.34 -9.38 -1.49
C MET A 71 17.92 -8.12 -0.83
N LEU A 72 17.17 -7.42 0.04
CA LEU A 72 17.55 -6.11 0.56
C LEU A 72 18.79 -6.15 1.46
N ARG A 73 19.00 -7.21 2.25
CA ARG A 73 20.20 -7.34 3.10
C ARG A 73 21.53 -7.43 2.31
N GLN A 74 21.46 -7.66 0.99
CA GLN A 74 22.61 -7.66 0.10
C GLN A 74 22.88 -6.28 -0.53
N LYS A 75 22.00 -5.31 -0.29
CA LYS A 75 22.10 -3.95 -0.84
C LYS A 75 22.60 -2.97 0.22
N ILE A 76 23.09 -1.82 -0.22
CA ILE A 76 23.52 -0.76 0.70
C ILE A 76 22.28 -0.18 1.39
N ARG A 77 22.23 -0.25 2.73
CA ARG A 77 21.02 0.09 3.51
C ARG A 77 20.47 1.50 3.22
N ASN A 78 21.34 2.47 3.02
CA ASN A 78 20.97 3.86 2.79
C ASN A 78 20.49 4.16 1.36
N GLU A 79 20.51 3.18 0.46
CA GLU A 79 20.05 3.37 -0.92
C GLU A 79 18.56 3.08 -1.10
N PHE A 80 17.86 2.55 -0.11
CA PHE A 80 16.44 2.25 -0.19
C PHE A 80 15.69 2.64 1.07
N ILE A 81 14.40 2.84 0.90
CA ILE A 81 13.42 3.08 1.97
C ILE A 81 12.57 1.82 2.11
N LEU A 82 12.37 1.40 3.36
CA LEU A 82 11.60 0.22 3.71
C LEU A 82 10.49 0.58 4.67
N SER A 83 9.27 0.21 4.32
CA SER A 83 8.14 0.17 5.26
C SER A 83 7.70 -1.26 5.54
N THR A 84 7.37 -1.53 6.80
CA THR A 84 6.61 -2.71 7.20
C THR A 84 5.54 -2.33 8.21
N LYS A 85 4.72 -3.29 8.61
CA LYS A 85 3.55 -2.99 9.41
C LYS A 85 3.66 -3.59 10.81
N VAL A 86 3.00 -2.97 11.78
CA VAL A 86 2.96 -3.40 13.18
C VAL A 86 1.52 -3.56 13.67
N GLY A 87 1.33 -4.23 14.81
CA GLY A 87 0.01 -4.51 15.38
C GLY A 87 -0.47 -5.94 15.15
N ARG A 88 0.33 -6.76 14.44
CA ARG A 88 0.10 -8.21 14.33
C ARG A 88 1.30 -8.95 14.89
N VAL A 89 1.06 -9.81 15.87
CA VAL A 89 2.07 -10.66 16.49
C VAL A 89 1.80 -12.13 16.15
N TYR A 90 2.86 -12.92 16.10
CA TYR A 90 2.80 -14.29 15.60
C TYR A 90 3.30 -15.28 16.63
N SER A 91 2.70 -16.47 16.61
CA SER A 91 3.15 -17.64 17.34
C SER A 91 3.13 -18.87 16.41
N PRO A 92 3.98 -19.88 16.64
CA PRO A 92 3.94 -21.11 15.87
C PRO A 92 2.55 -21.75 15.91
N PHE A 93 2.06 -22.23 14.77
CA PHE A 93 0.86 -23.05 14.73
C PHE A 93 1.06 -24.34 15.52
N LYS A 94 0.10 -24.69 16.39
CA LYS A 94 0.23 -25.84 17.31
C LYS A 94 -0.22 -27.17 16.72
N GLY A 95 -0.60 -27.23 15.45
CA GLY A 95 -1.00 -28.43 14.73
C GLY A 95 0.03 -28.92 13.72
N ASP A 96 -0.33 -29.91 12.92
CA ASP A 96 0.46 -30.26 11.73
C ASP A 96 0.40 -29.07 10.75
N SER A 97 1.55 -28.67 10.24
CA SER A 97 1.65 -27.54 9.29
C SER A 97 0.78 -27.70 8.03
N LYS A 98 0.40 -28.95 7.70
CA LYS A 98 -0.52 -29.26 6.59
C LYS A 98 -1.96 -28.85 6.86
N ASP A 99 -2.33 -28.75 8.14
CA ASP A 99 -3.68 -28.38 8.59
C ASP A 99 -3.80 -26.87 8.84
N PHE A 100 -2.73 -26.11 8.59
CA PHE A 100 -2.74 -24.67 8.76
C PHE A 100 -3.55 -23.99 7.66
N ASP A 101 -4.60 -23.30 8.03
CA ASP A 101 -5.34 -22.40 7.13
C ASP A 101 -4.68 -21.01 7.15
N GLY A 102 -3.87 -20.75 6.14
CA GLY A 102 -3.21 -19.46 5.94
C GLY A 102 -4.01 -18.48 5.09
N SER A 103 -5.27 -18.75 4.80
CA SER A 103 -6.10 -17.90 3.92
C SER A 103 -6.06 -16.43 4.29
N PRO A 104 -6.00 -15.52 3.28
CA PRO A 104 -6.02 -15.74 1.82
C PRO A 104 -4.65 -16.07 1.20
N TRP A 105 -3.61 -16.32 2.01
CA TRP A 105 -2.23 -16.56 1.59
C TRP A 105 -2.00 -18.05 1.33
N ILE A 106 -2.01 -18.48 0.05
CA ILE A 106 -1.92 -19.90 -0.32
C ILE A 106 -0.61 -20.54 0.16
N GLY A 107 0.50 -19.79 0.15
CA GLY A 107 1.81 -20.24 0.60
C GLY A 107 2.22 -19.68 1.97
N GLY A 108 1.24 -19.19 2.74
CA GLY A 108 1.51 -18.61 4.05
C GLY A 108 2.25 -19.55 5.01
N LEU A 109 3.22 -19.01 5.74
CA LEU A 109 3.98 -19.77 6.73
C LEU A 109 3.05 -20.16 7.91
N PRO A 110 3.25 -21.34 8.55
CA PRO A 110 2.35 -21.88 9.56
C PRO A 110 2.51 -21.16 10.91
N PHE A 111 2.16 -19.88 10.94
CA PHE A 111 2.16 -19.05 12.13
C PHE A 111 0.77 -18.43 12.35
N GLN A 112 0.24 -18.61 13.56
CA GLN A 112 -1.01 -17.98 13.98
C GLN A 112 -0.79 -16.51 14.28
N CYS A 113 -1.68 -15.67 13.77
CA CYS A 113 -1.67 -14.22 13.95
C CYS A 113 -2.67 -13.82 15.04
N CYS A 114 -2.31 -12.85 15.86
CA CYS A 114 -3.25 -12.08 16.66
C CYS A 114 -2.95 -10.59 16.60
N PHE A 115 -3.97 -9.77 16.78
CA PHE A 115 -3.82 -8.32 16.85
C PHE A 115 -3.43 -7.89 18.27
N ASP A 116 -2.34 -7.15 18.36
CA ASP A 116 -1.86 -6.53 19.59
C ASP A 116 -1.28 -5.16 19.27
N TYR A 117 -2.01 -4.10 19.63
CA TYR A 117 -1.60 -2.71 19.38
C TYR A 117 -1.01 -2.05 20.64
N SER A 118 -0.78 -2.81 21.71
CA SER A 118 -0.10 -2.32 22.90
C SER A 118 1.37 -1.98 22.63
N PHE A 119 2.01 -1.32 23.59
CA PHE A 119 3.45 -1.06 23.55
C PHE A 119 4.24 -2.35 23.26
N GLU A 120 3.99 -3.40 24.04
CA GLU A 120 4.68 -4.69 23.95
C GLU A 120 4.35 -5.40 22.63
N GLY A 121 3.11 -5.28 22.15
CA GLY A 121 2.67 -5.86 20.87
C GLY A 121 3.34 -5.23 19.68
N LEU A 122 3.42 -3.88 19.63
CA LEU A 122 4.10 -3.16 18.56
C LEU A 122 5.61 -3.40 18.59
N GLU A 123 6.23 -3.36 19.76
CA GLU A 123 7.65 -3.65 19.94
C GLU A 123 7.99 -5.07 19.47
N ARG A 124 7.19 -6.06 19.89
CA ARG A 124 7.33 -7.45 19.47
C ARG A 124 7.21 -7.59 17.96
N SER A 125 6.17 -6.99 17.37
CA SER A 125 5.95 -7.01 15.92
C SER A 125 7.14 -6.44 15.14
N TYR A 126 7.71 -5.31 15.60
CA TYR A 126 8.91 -4.69 15.02
C TYR A 126 10.13 -5.60 15.11
N ILE A 127 10.44 -6.15 16.30
CA ILE A 127 11.59 -7.04 16.49
C ILE A 127 11.46 -8.28 15.59
N ASP A 128 10.29 -8.91 15.59
CA ASP A 128 10.04 -10.09 14.75
C ASP A 128 10.18 -9.76 13.25
N SER A 129 9.78 -8.55 12.81
CA SER A 129 9.97 -8.07 11.43
C SER A 129 11.43 -7.84 11.09
N THR A 130 12.22 -7.22 11.99
CA THR A 130 13.67 -7.04 11.75
C THR A 130 14.40 -8.38 11.61
N LEU A 131 14.01 -9.38 12.40
CA LEU A 131 14.57 -10.75 12.31
C LEU A 131 14.19 -11.42 10.99
N ARG A 132 12.92 -11.35 10.54
CA ARG A 132 12.48 -11.93 9.26
C ARG A 132 13.13 -11.24 8.06
N LEU A 133 13.28 -9.92 8.11
CA LEU A 133 13.96 -9.14 7.08
C LEU A 133 15.49 -9.32 7.09
N GLY A 134 16.07 -9.66 8.24
CA GLY A 134 17.51 -9.69 8.43
C GLY A 134 18.16 -8.30 8.33
N LEU A 135 17.42 -7.27 8.73
CA LEU A 135 17.81 -5.86 8.72
C LEU A 135 17.62 -5.29 10.12
N ASN A 136 18.57 -4.47 10.57
CA ASN A 136 18.52 -3.84 11.89
C ASN A 136 17.80 -2.49 11.92
N GLN A 137 17.28 -2.04 10.78
CA GLN A 137 16.61 -0.75 10.65
C GLN A 137 15.45 -0.85 9.64
N ILE A 138 14.33 -0.25 9.99
CA ILE A 138 13.16 -0.04 9.14
C ILE A 138 12.88 1.47 9.15
N ASP A 139 12.59 2.06 7.99
CA ASP A 139 12.43 3.52 7.90
C ASP A 139 11.04 3.98 8.33
N LEU A 140 9.99 3.26 7.91
CA LEU A 140 8.61 3.62 8.17
C LEU A 140 7.86 2.45 8.79
N LEU A 141 7.09 2.73 9.85
CA LEU A 141 6.18 1.75 10.45
C LEU A 141 4.73 2.12 10.20
N VAL A 142 3.93 1.12 9.88
CA VAL A 142 2.51 1.29 9.55
C VAL A 142 1.66 0.51 10.54
N ILE A 143 0.80 1.17 11.30
CA ILE A 143 -0.22 0.52 12.14
C ILE A 143 -1.20 -0.19 11.19
N HIS A 144 -1.33 -1.53 11.30
CA HIS A 144 -1.98 -2.35 10.29
C HIS A 144 -3.43 -2.67 10.63
N ASP A 145 -4.35 -2.33 9.69
CA ASP A 145 -5.75 -2.80 9.71
C ASP A 145 -6.52 -2.50 11.01
N LEU A 146 -6.29 -1.34 11.61
CA LEU A 146 -7.06 -0.89 12.74
C LEU A 146 -8.35 -0.20 12.26
N ASP A 147 -9.31 -0.98 11.83
CA ASP A 147 -10.58 -0.51 11.28
C ASP A 147 -11.78 -1.38 11.71
N TYR A 148 -12.98 -0.93 11.34
CA TYR A 148 -14.22 -1.64 11.66
C TYR A 148 -14.34 -2.98 10.93
N GLY A 149 -13.74 -3.14 9.76
CA GLY A 149 -13.78 -4.37 8.97
C GLY A 149 -13.11 -5.54 9.71
N TYR A 150 -11.97 -5.26 10.35
CA TYR A 150 -11.21 -6.26 11.11
C TYR A 150 -11.67 -6.40 12.56
N HIS A 151 -12.09 -5.31 13.20
CA HIS A 151 -12.32 -5.30 14.65
C HIS A 151 -13.79 -5.13 15.04
N GLY A 152 -14.67 -4.73 14.12
CA GLY A 152 -16.09 -4.58 14.39
C GLY A 152 -16.34 -3.76 15.67
N LYS A 153 -17.10 -4.31 16.60
CA LYS A 153 -17.46 -3.65 17.87
C LYS A 153 -16.27 -3.46 18.82
N THR A 154 -15.16 -4.16 18.62
CA THR A 154 -13.97 -4.06 19.49
C THR A 154 -13.00 -2.95 19.07
N VAL A 155 -13.27 -2.24 17.98
CA VAL A 155 -12.39 -1.18 17.46
C VAL A 155 -12.05 -0.12 18.53
N GLN A 156 -13.01 0.27 19.36
CA GLN A 156 -12.77 1.25 20.43
C GLN A 156 -11.81 0.73 21.51
N GLN A 157 -11.87 -0.55 21.82
CA GLN A 157 -10.91 -1.19 22.73
C GLN A 157 -9.52 -1.21 22.09
N LYS A 158 -9.42 -1.49 20.77
CA LYS A 158 -8.16 -1.51 20.06
C LYS A 158 -7.55 -0.11 19.88
N LEU A 159 -8.36 0.92 19.72
CA LEU A 159 -7.89 2.32 19.73
C LEU A 159 -7.30 2.69 21.10
N LYS A 160 -7.94 2.30 22.20
CA LYS A 160 -7.40 2.52 23.55
C LYS A 160 -6.12 1.74 23.80
N GLU A 161 -6.03 0.50 23.32
CA GLU A 161 -4.81 -0.32 23.37
C GLU A 161 -3.66 0.38 22.62
N LEU A 162 -3.93 1.00 21.46
CA LEU A 162 -2.97 1.72 20.65
C LEU A 162 -2.39 2.97 21.35
N GLU A 163 -3.03 3.56 22.34
CA GLU A 163 -2.47 4.73 23.06
C GLU A 163 -1.06 4.42 23.57
N SER A 164 -0.85 3.28 24.22
CA SER A 164 0.48 2.85 24.68
C SER A 164 1.42 2.46 23.50
N GLY A 165 0.86 1.91 22.43
CA GLY A 165 1.61 1.61 21.21
C GLY A 165 2.16 2.86 20.54
N VAL A 166 1.39 3.95 20.49
CA VAL A 166 1.85 5.24 19.95
C VAL A 166 2.95 5.85 20.82
N GLU A 167 2.91 5.67 22.13
CA GLU A 167 4.03 6.07 23.00
C GLU A 167 5.33 5.37 22.59
N TRP A 168 5.27 4.08 22.27
CA TRP A 168 6.42 3.33 21.77
C TRP A 168 6.87 3.84 20.41
N LEU A 169 5.95 4.07 19.46
CA LEU A 169 6.27 4.60 18.12
C LEU A 169 6.95 5.97 18.19
N ASN A 170 6.48 6.85 19.08
CA ASN A 170 7.12 8.16 19.30
C ASN A 170 8.55 7.98 19.85
N LYS A 171 8.78 7.10 20.82
CA LYS A 171 10.14 6.79 21.33
C LYS A 171 11.05 6.27 20.21
N MET A 172 10.55 5.41 19.33
CA MET A 172 11.32 4.90 18.19
C MET A 172 11.68 6.02 17.20
N LYS A 173 10.75 6.94 16.94
CA LYS A 173 10.96 8.10 16.07
C LYS A 173 11.95 9.09 16.70
N ASP A 174 11.77 9.45 17.97
CA ASP A 174 12.63 10.38 18.70
C ASP A 174 14.09 9.87 18.82
N SER A 175 14.25 8.56 18.95
CA SER A 175 15.60 7.93 18.95
C SER A 175 16.21 7.78 17.55
N GLY A 176 15.48 8.09 16.49
CA GLY A 176 15.92 7.97 15.09
C GLY A 176 15.97 6.53 14.56
N LEU A 177 15.43 5.57 15.30
CA LEU A 177 15.33 4.16 14.86
C LEU A 177 14.33 3.97 13.71
N ILE A 178 13.31 4.83 13.66
CA ILE A 178 12.42 4.99 12.50
C ILE A 178 12.37 6.46 12.09
N LYS A 179 11.97 6.73 10.85
CA LYS A 179 11.82 8.10 10.33
C LYS A 179 10.41 8.64 10.46
N GLY A 180 9.44 7.76 10.56
CA GLY A 180 8.04 8.12 10.74
C GLY A 180 7.16 6.90 10.91
N PHE A 181 5.94 7.15 11.38
CA PHE A 181 4.91 6.12 11.48
C PHE A 181 3.55 6.66 11.01
N GLY A 182 2.75 5.74 10.50
CA GLY A 182 1.42 6.04 9.98
C GLY A 182 0.46 4.89 10.20
N ALA A 183 -0.70 4.96 9.56
CA ALA A 183 -1.67 3.88 9.59
C ALA A 183 -1.99 3.37 8.17
N GLY A 184 -2.07 2.05 8.03
CA GLY A 184 -2.52 1.36 6.83
C GLY A 184 -4.01 1.04 6.97
N ILE A 185 -4.82 1.59 6.08
CA ILE A 185 -6.27 1.53 6.16
C ILE A 185 -6.90 1.11 4.84
N ASN A 186 -8.01 0.38 4.92
CA ASN A 186 -8.93 0.13 3.81
C ASN A 186 -10.21 0.96 3.96
N ASP A 187 -10.59 1.29 5.19
CA ASP A 187 -11.76 2.09 5.51
C ASP A 187 -11.37 3.55 5.83
N VAL A 188 -11.66 4.45 4.89
CA VAL A 188 -11.34 5.88 5.04
C VAL A 188 -12.02 6.55 6.23
N GLN A 189 -13.12 5.98 6.74
CA GLN A 189 -13.81 6.52 7.91
C GLN A 189 -12.95 6.45 9.19
N MET A 190 -11.94 5.62 9.20
CA MET A 190 -10.97 5.56 10.30
C MET A 190 -9.95 6.69 10.26
N MET A 191 -9.70 7.32 9.11
CA MET A 191 -8.69 8.40 9.01
C MET A 191 -9.00 9.58 9.94
N PRO A 192 -10.23 10.16 9.95
CA PRO A 192 -10.57 11.23 10.88
C PRO A 192 -10.39 10.82 12.35
N VAL A 193 -10.83 9.62 12.71
CA VAL A 193 -10.71 9.09 14.08
C VAL A 193 -9.24 8.98 14.51
N LEU A 194 -8.40 8.42 13.66
CA LEU A 194 -6.97 8.29 13.96
C LEU A 194 -6.25 9.65 13.99
N MET A 195 -6.63 10.59 13.12
CA MET A 195 -6.08 11.95 13.13
C MET A 195 -6.49 12.76 14.36
N GLU A 196 -7.66 12.48 14.94
CA GLU A 196 -8.10 13.14 16.18
C GLU A 196 -7.33 12.64 17.39
N LEU A 197 -7.04 11.35 17.42
CA LEU A 197 -6.41 10.69 18.57
C LEU A 197 -4.88 10.75 18.56
N PHE A 198 -4.25 10.74 17.36
CA PHE A 198 -2.81 10.53 17.22
C PHE A 198 -2.17 11.48 16.21
N ASP A 199 -0.92 11.87 16.46
CA ASP A 199 -0.11 12.69 15.56
C ASP A 199 0.65 11.79 14.57
N LEU A 200 -0.06 11.28 13.55
CA LEU A 200 0.51 10.44 12.51
C LEU A 200 1.28 11.28 11.47
N ASP A 201 2.29 10.68 10.85
CA ASP A 201 3.08 11.31 9.79
C ASP A 201 2.49 11.06 8.40
N PHE A 202 1.83 9.92 8.20
CA PHE A 202 1.26 9.54 6.91
C PHE A 202 0.14 8.50 7.05
N PHE A 203 -0.63 8.33 5.96
CA PHE A 203 -1.49 7.17 5.77
C PHE A 203 -1.02 6.36 4.55
N LEU A 204 -1.08 5.04 4.67
CA LEU A 204 -1.05 4.11 3.55
C LEU A 204 -2.49 3.70 3.28
N VAL A 205 -3.07 4.25 2.22
CA VAL A 205 -4.47 4.06 1.85
C VAL A 205 -4.55 2.96 0.80
N ALA A 206 -5.18 1.84 1.15
CA ALA A 206 -5.40 0.74 0.23
C ALA A 206 -6.80 0.83 -0.36
N MET A 207 -6.89 0.96 -1.68
CA MET A 207 -8.10 1.06 -2.50
C MET A 207 -8.79 2.42 -2.56
N PRO A 208 -9.16 3.12 -1.48
CA PRO A 208 -9.66 4.48 -1.59
C PRO A 208 -8.64 5.41 -2.27
N TYR A 209 -9.15 6.34 -3.06
CA TYR A 209 -8.43 7.24 -3.96
C TYR A 209 -7.79 6.55 -5.17
N THR A 210 -8.66 5.97 -5.97
CA THR A 210 -8.36 5.40 -7.30
C THR A 210 -9.31 5.99 -8.35
N LEU A 211 -9.22 5.54 -9.61
CA LEU A 211 -10.22 5.89 -10.65
C LEU A 211 -11.65 5.51 -10.26
N LEU A 212 -11.84 4.56 -9.33
CA LEU A 212 -13.15 4.08 -8.91
C LEU A 212 -13.69 4.79 -7.67
N ASP A 213 -12.81 5.32 -6.83
CA ASP A 213 -13.17 5.93 -5.56
C ASP A 213 -12.35 7.19 -5.33
N GLN A 214 -13.00 8.34 -5.14
CA GLN A 214 -12.37 9.61 -4.81
C GLN A 214 -12.97 10.25 -3.55
N GLY A 215 -13.70 9.48 -2.74
CA GLY A 215 -14.35 9.94 -1.51
C GLY A 215 -13.46 10.71 -0.53
N PRO A 216 -12.17 10.40 -0.38
CA PRO A 216 -11.28 11.17 0.50
C PRO A 216 -11.05 12.64 0.13
N LEU A 217 -11.40 13.07 -1.08
CA LEU A 217 -11.11 14.43 -1.57
C LEU A 217 -11.83 15.54 -0.83
N GLU A 218 -13.08 15.30 -0.41
CA GLU A 218 -13.94 16.39 0.12
C GLU A 218 -13.48 16.87 1.50
N ASP A 219 -13.25 15.96 2.43
CA ASP A 219 -12.99 16.29 3.83
C ASP A 219 -11.64 15.75 4.34
N ILE A 220 -11.28 14.53 3.95
CA ILE A 220 -10.17 13.80 4.55
C ILE A 220 -8.83 14.34 4.08
N PHE A 221 -8.63 14.50 2.78
CA PHE A 221 -7.38 15.02 2.23
C PHE A 221 -7.12 16.48 2.61
N PRO A 222 -8.10 17.39 2.63
CA PRO A 222 -7.93 18.72 3.22
C PRO A 222 -7.49 18.69 4.70
N ALA A 223 -8.05 17.78 5.51
CA ALA A 223 -7.63 17.60 6.90
C ALA A 223 -6.19 17.05 7.01
N CYS A 224 -5.80 16.09 6.16
CA CYS A 224 -4.43 15.61 6.08
C CYS A 224 -3.45 16.74 5.69
N LYS A 225 -3.80 17.54 4.68
CA LYS A 225 -2.98 18.69 4.26
C LYS A 225 -2.74 19.67 5.40
N LYS A 226 -3.79 20.01 6.16
CA LYS A 226 -3.68 20.94 7.30
C LYS A 226 -2.75 20.42 8.41
N ARG A 227 -2.60 19.09 8.52
CA ARG A 227 -1.77 18.43 9.54
C ARG A 227 -0.42 17.94 8.98
N GLU A 228 -0.11 18.28 7.73
CA GLU A 228 1.11 17.84 7.01
C GLU A 228 1.26 16.30 6.98
N ILE A 229 0.14 15.58 6.92
CA ILE A 229 0.10 14.12 6.82
C ILE A 229 0.22 13.72 5.35
N GLY A 230 1.24 12.91 5.02
CA GLY A 230 1.45 12.40 3.67
C GLY A 230 0.54 11.20 3.33
N ILE A 231 0.39 10.92 2.04
CA ILE A 231 -0.41 9.79 1.57
C ILE A 231 0.45 8.88 0.68
N ILE A 232 0.37 7.58 0.94
CA ILE A 232 0.86 6.52 0.06
C ILE A 232 -0.36 5.74 -0.43
N ILE A 233 -0.47 5.52 -1.74
CA ILE A 233 -1.57 4.71 -2.29
C ILE A 233 -1.12 3.27 -2.48
N GLY A 234 -1.66 2.39 -1.64
CA GLY A 234 -1.62 0.95 -1.83
C GLY A 234 -2.74 0.50 -2.76
N SER A 235 -2.55 -0.64 -3.44
CA SER A 235 -3.56 -1.22 -4.32
C SER A 235 -4.14 -0.23 -5.37
N PRO A 236 -3.29 0.53 -6.12
CA PRO A 236 -3.78 1.53 -7.10
C PRO A 236 -4.63 0.90 -8.21
N TYR A 237 -4.54 -0.40 -8.40
CA TYR A 237 -5.38 -1.18 -9.31
C TYR A 237 -6.70 -1.67 -8.69
N ALA A 238 -7.07 -1.15 -7.51
CA ALA A 238 -8.32 -1.49 -6.81
C ALA A 238 -8.53 -3.01 -6.69
N SER A 239 -7.56 -3.71 -6.09
CA SER A 239 -7.45 -5.17 -5.94
C SER A 239 -7.47 -5.98 -7.24
N GLY A 240 -7.18 -5.35 -8.38
CA GLY A 240 -6.97 -6.01 -9.66
C GLY A 240 -7.91 -5.57 -10.77
N ILE A 241 -9.14 -5.11 -10.49
CA ILE A 241 -10.11 -4.74 -11.52
C ILE A 241 -9.60 -3.65 -12.49
N LEU A 242 -8.82 -2.70 -12.01
CA LEU A 242 -8.22 -1.66 -12.86
C LEU A 242 -6.94 -2.13 -13.60
N ALA A 243 -6.46 -3.34 -13.29
CA ALA A 243 -5.36 -3.97 -14.05
C ALA A 243 -5.88 -4.84 -15.20
N VAL A 244 -7.00 -5.57 -14.98
CA VAL A 244 -7.53 -6.54 -15.95
C VAL A 244 -8.80 -6.06 -16.67
N GLY A 245 -9.42 -4.98 -16.17
CA GLY A 245 -10.67 -4.44 -16.70
C GLY A 245 -11.90 -5.20 -16.19
N SER A 246 -13.03 -4.96 -16.85
CA SER A 246 -14.35 -5.50 -16.50
C SER A 246 -14.55 -6.99 -16.87
N LYS A 247 -13.49 -7.80 -16.75
CA LYS A 247 -13.53 -9.24 -17.04
C LYS A 247 -14.13 -10.03 -15.87
N TYR A 248 -14.61 -11.23 -16.15
CA TYR A 248 -15.28 -12.10 -15.16
C TYR A 248 -14.42 -12.43 -13.94
N GLU A 249 -13.10 -12.52 -14.10
CA GLU A 249 -12.15 -12.87 -13.03
C GLU A 249 -11.62 -11.66 -12.24
N SER A 250 -12.14 -10.45 -12.52
CA SER A 250 -11.71 -9.25 -11.82
C SER A 250 -12.23 -9.21 -10.39
N THR A 251 -11.47 -8.59 -9.48
CA THR A 251 -11.86 -8.40 -8.08
C THR A 251 -11.81 -6.93 -7.70
N TYR A 252 -12.76 -6.51 -6.86
CA TYR A 252 -12.79 -5.23 -6.18
C TYR A 252 -12.96 -5.47 -4.67
N GLY A 253 -12.07 -4.95 -3.85
CA GLY A 253 -12.07 -5.28 -2.41
C GLY A 253 -11.80 -6.75 -2.12
N TYR A 254 -11.04 -7.43 -3.01
CA TYR A 254 -10.72 -8.86 -2.93
C TYR A 254 -11.92 -9.81 -3.05
N VAL A 255 -13.06 -9.29 -3.50
CA VAL A 255 -14.27 -10.06 -3.81
C VAL A 255 -14.74 -9.76 -5.23
N PRO A 256 -15.63 -10.59 -5.83
CA PRO A 256 -16.21 -10.26 -7.12
C PRO A 256 -16.91 -8.90 -7.09
N PRO A 257 -16.68 -8.03 -8.09
CA PRO A 257 -17.27 -6.69 -8.13
C PRO A 257 -18.78 -6.76 -8.36
N ASP A 258 -19.51 -5.82 -7.81
CA ASP A 258 -20.93 -5.64 -8.10
C ASP A 258 -21.16 -5.01 -9.49
N ASN A 259 -22.45 -4.92 -9.89
CA ASN A 259 -22.82 -4.41 -11.20
C ASN A 259 -22.54 -2.91 -11.39
N GLU A 260 -22.53 -2.11 -10.31
CA GLU A 260 -22.26 -0.68 -10.38
C GLU A 260 -20.79 -0.44 -10.67
N ILE A 261 -19.90 -1.13 -9.93
CA ILE A 261 -18.45 -1.10 -10.17
C ILE A 261 -18.13 -1.59 -11.58
N LEU A 262 -18.71 -2.72 -12.03
CA LEU A 262 -18.50 -3.22 -13.40
C LEU A 262 -18.94 -2.21 -14.46
N LYS A 263 -20.08 -1.53 -14.26
CA LYS A 263 -20.57 -0.50 -15.17
C LYS A 263 -19.60 0.68 -15.22
N LYS A 264 -19.13 1.17 -14.06
CA LYS A 264 -18.18 2.26 -13.99
C LYS A 264 -16.87 1.90 -14.69
N VAL A 265 -16.33 0.70 -14.45
CA VAL A 265 -15.11 0.23 -15.14
C VAL A 265 -15.30 0.18 -16.65
N LYS A 266 -16.42 -0.38 -17.15
CA LYS A 266 -16.71 -0.42 -18.59
C LYS A 266 -16.78 0.98 -19.21
N SER A 267 -17.35 1.96 -18.51
CA SER A 267 -17.40 3.34 -18.98
C SER A 267 -16.00 3.95 -19.06
N ILE A 268 -15.14 3.71 -18.06
CA ILE A 268 -13.73 4.14 -18.09
C ILE A 268 -12.98 3.46 -19.24
N GLU A 269 -13.15 2.14 -19.42
CA GLU A 269 -12.53 1.38 -20.53
C GLU A 269 -12.94 1.93 -21.90
N SER A 270 -14.20 2.38 -22.07
CA SER A 270 -14.65 2.99 -23.32
C SER A 270 -13.86 4.26 -23.65
N ILE A 271 -13.72 5.16 -22.67
CA ILE A 271 -12.96 6.40 -22.86
C ILE A 271 -11.45 6.08 -23.06
N CYS A 272 -10.90 5.13 -22.30
CA CYS A 272 -9.54 4.63 -22.50
C CYS A 272 -9.32 4.19 -23.95
N LYS A 273 -10.27 3.46 -24.52
CA LYS A 273 -10.18 2.99 -25.91
C LYS A 273 -10.26 4.11 -26.93
N GLU A 274 -11.08 5.14 -26.70
CA GLU A 274 -11.21 6.30 -27.60
C GLU A 274 -9.90 7.07 -27.73
N TYR A 275 -9.12 7.14 -26.65
CA TYR A 275 -7.84 7.83 -26.60
C TYR A 275 -6.61 6.92 -26.79
N ASP A 276 -6.81 5.61 -27.01
CA ASP A 276 -5.75 4.60 -27.08
C ASP A 276 -4.86 4.58 -25.82
N ILE A 277 -5.48 4.72 -24.64
CA ILE A 277 -4.80 4.75 -23.34
C ILE A 277 -5.01 3.43 -22.62
N PRO A 278 -3.95 2.75 -22.15
CA PRO A 278 -4.08 1.59 -21.28
C PRO A 278 -4.77 1.95 -19.95
N LEU A 279 -5.79 1.19 -19.55
CA LEU A 279 -6.45 1.38 -18.26
C LEU A 279 -5.46 1.39 -17.09
N LYS A 280 -4.45 0.52 -17.11
CA LYS A 280 -3.36 0.49 -16.12
C LYS A 280 -2.61 1.82 -16.03
N ALA A 281 -2.35 2.48 -17.17
CA ALA A 281 -1.65 3.76 -17.18
C ALA A 281 -2.47 4.85 -16.48
N ALA A 282 -3.74 4.97 -16.84
CA ALA A 282 -4.65 5.90 -16.18
C ALA A 282 -4.76 5.61 -14.67
N SER A 283 -4.84 4.33 -14.29
CA SER A 283 -4.99 3.91 -12.89
C SER A 283 -3.77 4.23 -12.02
N LEU A 284 -2.56 4.05 -12.54
CA LEU A 284 -1.34 4.38 -11.79
C LEU A 284 -1.08 5.89 -11.73
N GLN A 285 -1.40 6.62 -12.81
CA GLN A 285 -1.10 8.05 -12.88
C GLN A 285 -2.11 8.90 -12.11
N PHE A 286 -3.39 8.52 -12.09
CA PHE A 286 -4.43 9.31 -11.46
C PHE A 286 -4.11 9.72 -10.01
N PRO A 287 -3.78 8.80 -9.08
CA PRO A 287 -3.49 9.19 -7.71
C PRO A 287 -2.33 10.16 -7.57
N LEU A 288 -1.34 10.07 -8.47
CA LEU A 288 -0.14 10.90 -8.44
C LEU A 288 -0.39 12.37 -8.84
N PHE A 289 -1.55 12.71 -9.38
CA PHE A 289 -1.91 14.12 -9.59
C PHE A 289 -2.21 14.85 -8.27
N HIS A 290 -2.58 14.12 -7.23
CA HIS A 290 -2.84 14.77 -5.94
C HIS A 290 -1.53 15.08 -5.21
N PRO A 291 -1.31 16.35 -4.76
CA PRO A 291 -0.03 16.79 -4.17
C PRO A 291 0.31 16.09 -2.85
N LEU A 292 -0.67 15.57 -2.11
CA LEU A 292 -0.43 14.81 -0.87
C LEU A 292 0.06 13.38 -1.14
N VAL A 293 -0.15 12.85 -2.35
CA VAL A 293 0.26 11.48 -2.69
C VAL A 293 1.75 11.47 -3.03
N ALA A 294 2.53 10.90 -2.13
CA ALA A 294 3.97 10.80 -2.29
C ALA A 294 4.38 9.64 -3.21
N SER A 295 3.66 8.52 -3.14
CA SER A 295 3.99 7.31 -3.90
C SER A 295 2.76 6.44 -4.15
N VAL A 296 2.76 5.68 -5.25
CA VAL A 296 1.88 4.54 -5.49
C VAL A 296 2.68 3.26 -5.37
N ILE A 297 2.13 2.23 -4.71
CA ILE A 297 2.80 0.94 -4.49
C ILE A 297 1.94 -0.22 -5.02
N PRO A 298 1.90 -0.43 -6.34
CA PRO A 298 1.22 -1.59 -6.90
C PRO A 298 1.87 -2.87 -6.41
N GLY A 299 1.05 -3.91 -6.20
CA GLY A 299 1.55 -5.25 -5.92
C GLY A 299 2.27 -5.81 -7.16
N VAL A 300 3.39 -6.48 -6.94
CA VAL A 300 4.21 -7.07 -8.01
C VAL A 300 4.63 -8.48 -7.62
N LEU A 301 4.50 -9.42 -8.54
CA LEU A 301 4.90 -10.81 -8.36
C LEU A 301 5.93 -11.28 -9.39
N ASP A 302 5.91 -10.72 -10.59
CA ASP A 302 6.84 -11.08 -11.64
C ASP A 302 7.52 -9.86 -12.28
N ARG A 303 8.56 -10.16 -13.07
CA ARG A 303 9.42 -9.16 -13.72
C ARG A 303 8.65 -8.33 -14.74
N GLU A 304 7.76 -8.94 -15.46
CA GLU A 304 6.96 -8.30 -16.51
C GLU A 304 6.06 -7.23 -15.90
N GLU A 305 5.44 -7.52 -14.74
CA GLU A 305 4.59 -6.56 -14.02
C GLU A 305 5.36 -5.30 -13.59
N ILE A 306 6.60 -5.43 -13.10
CA ILE A 306 7.37 -4.24 -12.67
C ILE A 306 7.80 -3.39 -13.89
N LEU A 307 8.18 -4.01 -14.98
CA LEU A 307 8.53 -3.32 -16.22
C LEU A 307 7.31 -2.64 -16.83
N GLU A 308 6.16 -3.32 -16.83
CA GLU A 308 4.89 -2.75 -17.29
C GLU A 308 4.49 -1.54 -16.42
N ASN A 309 4.55 -1.64 -15.10
CA ASN A 309 4.21 -0.52 -14.21
C ASN A 309 5.06 0.73 -14.52
N ILE A 310 6.35 0.57 -14.82
CA ILE A 310 7.21 1.68 -15.23
C ILE A 310 6.75 2.27 -16.56
N GLN A 311 6.39 1.42 -17.53
CA GLN A 311 5.87 1.88 -18.81
C GLN A 311 4.54 2.61 -18.64
N MET A 312 3.66 2.11 -17.79
CA MET A 312 2.35 2.72 -17.53
C MET A 312 2.46 4.10 -16.86
N ILE A 313 3.39 4.27 -15.92
CA ILE A 313 3.66 5.61 -15.34
C ILE A 313 4.21 6.59 -16.39
N ARG A 314 5.03 6.12 -17.33
CA ARG A 314 5.61 6.95 -18.39
C ARG A 314 4.68 7.20 -19.57
N HIS A 315 3.61 6.44 -19.68
CA HIS A 315 2.67 6.54 -20.81
C HIS A 315 2.11 7.97 -20.91
N PRO A 316 2.20 8.62 -22.08
CA PRO A 316 1.62 9.95 -22.24
C PRO A 316 0.10 9.89 -22.23
N ILE A 317 -0.53 10.68 -21.38
CA ILE A 317 -1.98 10.80 -21.29
C ILE A 317 -2.34 12.26 -21.52
N PRO A 318 -3.12 12.59 -22.58
CA PRO A 318 -3.52 13.96 -22.86
C PRO A 318 -4.51 14.48 -21.82
N SER A 319 -4.54 15.79 -21.61
CA SER A 319 -5.44 16.46 -20.67
C SER A 319 -6.91 16.22 -20.98
N GLU A 320 -7.24 16.14 -22.25
CA GLU A 320 -8.60 15.92 -22.77
C GLU A 320 -9.20 14.62 -22.25
N PHE A 321 -8.39 13.55 -22.14
CA PHE A 321 -8.82 12.29 -21.55
C PHE A 321 -9.37 12.46 -20.11
N TRP A 322 -8.66 13.22 -19.30
CA TRP A 322 -9.08 13.47 -17.90
C TRP A 322 -10.31 14.36 -17.81
N ILE A 323 -10.42 15.34 -18.74
CA ILE A 323 -11.59 16.20 -18.85
C ILE A 323 -12.83 15.37 -19.21
N ASP A 324 -12.70 14.45 -20.17
CA ASP A 324 -13.81 13.59 -20.59
C ASP A 324 -14.24 12.60 -19.49
N LEU A 325 -13.30 12.09 -18.70
CA LEU A 325 -13.66 11.30 -17.52
C LEU A 325 -14.47 12.12 -16.50
N LYS A 326 -14.14 13.39 -16.28
CA LYS A 326 -14.92 14.29 -15.41
C LYS A 326 -16.28 14.64 -16.00
N ASN A 327 -16.33 14.99 -17.27
CA ASN A 327 -17.59 15.32 -17.97
C ASN A 327 -18.56 14.15 -17.99
N SER A 328 -18.04 12.91 -17.95
CA SER A 328 -18.80 11.67 -17.87
C SER A 328 -19.15 11.25 -16.43
N GLU A 329 -18.88 12.10 -15.44
CA GLU A 329 -19.12 11.83 -14.02
C GLU A 329 -18.40 10.57 -13.49
N LEU A 330 -17.31 10.16 -14.14
CA LEU A 330 -16.49 9.02 -13.74
C LEU A 330 -15.39 9.40 -12.74
N LEU A 331 -15.01 10.70 -12.72
CA LEU A 331 -14.13 11.30 -11.72
C LEU A 331 -14.83 12.46 -11.00
N HIS A 332 -14.46 12.63 -9.74
CA HIS A 332 -14.91 13.76 -8.94
C HIS A 332 -14.49 15.08 -9.61
N PRO A 333 -15.37 16.11 -9.68
CA PRO A 333 -15.04 17.39 -10.32
C PRO A 333 -13.77 18.05 -9.78
N GLU A 334 -13.55 17.99 -8.47
CA GLU A 334 -12.39 18.58 -7.79
C GLU A 334 -11.12 17.70 -7.85
N ALA A 335 -11.19 16.47 -8.42
CA ALA A 335 -10.02 15.61 -8.51
C ALA A 335 -8.92 16.30 -9.34
N PRO A 336 -7.70 16.48 -8.83
CA PRO A 336 -6.61 17.03 -9.61
C PRO A 336 -6.23 16.06 -10.73
N VAL A 337 -6.03 16.60 -11.93
CA VAL A 337 -5.67 15.84 -13.14
C VAL A 337 -4.51 16.49 -13.91
N VAL A 338 -3.81 17.37 -13.24
CA VAL A 338 -2.58 18.01 -13.70
C VAL A 338 -1.54 17.83 -12.61
N LEU A 339 -0.29 17.57 -12.99
CA LEU A 339 0.79 17.45 -12.02
C LEU A 339 0.86 18.71 -11.14
N PRO A 340 1.12 18.57 -9.83
CA PRO A 340 1.41 19.70 -8.98
C PRO A 340 2.56 20.52 -9.58
N ALA A 341 2.46 21.84 -9.50
CA ALA A 341 3.61 22.70 -9.80
C ALA A 341 4.74 22.40 -8.78
N GLU A 342 5.97 22.34 -9.25
CA GLU A 342 7.17 22.17 -8.43
C GLU A 342 7.34 23.31 -7.40
#